data_98fd8cecd0ae5d71f617c8eea5e4c9b8
#
_entry.id   98fd8cecd0ae5d71f617c8eea5e4c9b8
#
_cell.length_a   1.000
_cell.length_b   1.000
_cell.length_c   1.000
_cell.angle_alpha   90.00
_cell.angle_beta   90.00
_cell.angle_gamma   90.00
#
_symmetry.space_group_name_H-M   'P 1'
#
loop_
_entity.id
_entity.type
_entity.pdbx_description
1 polymer ?
#
loop_
_entity_poly.entity_id
_entity_poly.type
_entity_poly.pdbx_seq_one_letter_code
_entity_poly.pdbx_strand_id
1 'polypeptide(L)'
;MDKTFILRFGQFSRIIHLRTMIVVSCLTLLTFFQIFLSLSVGKIPIALTEVLNEFFFKGDGDYHFILETLRLPRILMALMIGAALALSGLILQSIIRNPLASPDILGITAGASASAVFFMSFLATSLSIQWLPVFATFGAWLTALLIYLLAWRNGVTPIRLVLIGIGLSSIMGAVTTLILVLSPLTTTLSAYVWLTGSIYGALWQDVTQLAIWLAVLLFLMIWVARHVNPHELGDDILVGLGIKPERHRMWLLFLAVALAAISVAYAGAIAFVGLIAPHIARYLVPRSFPDLAVTSCLVGANLLMLADLVGRTLFLPKDLPAGIFVSLLGTPFFLYLLFRQRRSF
;
A
#
# COMPACT_ATOMS: atom_id res chain seq x y z
N MET A 1 15.57 -29.04 6.08
CA MET A 1 14.93 -29.38 4.77
C MET A 1 13.49 -28.90 4.86
N ASP A 2 13.13 -27.87 4.08
CA ASP A 2 11.74 -27.38 4.03
C ASP A 2 10.86 -28.43 3.36
N LYS A 3 9.87 -28.96 4.10
CA LYS A 3 8.89 -29.90 3.53
C LYS A 3 8.05 -29.13 2.50
N THR A 4 8.04 -29.65 1.27
CA THR A 4 7.28 -29.08 0.15
C THR A 4 6.15 -30.03 -0.22
N PHE A 5 4.98 -29.46 -0.49
CA PHE A 5 3.85 -30.18 -1.05
C PHE A 5 3.62 -29.73 -2.50
N ILE A 6 3.37 -30.67 -3.38
CA ILE A 6 3.05 -30.35 -4.77
C ILE A 6 1.55 -30.48 -4.96
N LEU A 7 0.86 -29.37 -5.15
CA LEU A 7 -0.52 -29.35 -5.58
C LEU A 7 -0.58 -29.37 -7.11
N ARG A 8 -1.20 -30.44 -7.66
CA ARG A 8 -1.46 -30.57 -9.10
C ARG A 8 -2.96 -30.51 -9.34
N PHE A 9 -3.39 -29.50 -10.10
CA PHE A 9 -4.76 -29.38 -10.60
C PHE A 9 -4.69 -29.27 -12.13
N GLY A 10 -4.88 -30.40 -12.83
CA GLY A 10 -4.78 -30.47 -14.28
C GLY A 10 -3.41 -29.99 -14.80
N GLN A 11 -3.40 -28.90 -15.59
CA GLN A 11 -2.17 -28.30 -16.12
C GLN A 11 -1.46 -27.38 -15.12
N PHE A 12 -2.06 -27.10 -13.97
CA PHE A 12 -1.48 -26.23 -12.93
C PHE A 12 -0.76 -27.10 -11.89
N SER A 13 0.57 -26.93 -11.81
CA SER A 13 1.40 -27.52 -10.75
C SER A 13 2.05 -26.42 -9.94
N ARG A 14 1.85 -26.41 -8.63
CA ARG A 14 2.44 -25.42 -7.70
C ARG A 14 3.13 -26.13 -6.56
N ILE A 15 4.36 -25.75 -6.29
CA ILE A 15 5.10 -26.14 -5.09
C ILE A 15 4.65 -25.22 -3.96
N ILE A 16 4.14 -25.80 -2.89
CA ILE A 16 3.77 -25.10 -1.68
C ILE A 16 4.76 -25.47 -0.58
N HIS A 17 5.37 -24.48 0.03
CA HIS A 17 6.27 -24.64 1.15
C HIS A 17 5.48 -24.69 2.46
N LEU A 18 5.71 -25.71 3.31
CA LEU A 18 5.07 -25.81 4.62
C LEU A 18 5.29 -24.55 5.47
N ARG A 19 6.50 -23.98 5.39
CA ARG A 19 6.84 -22.71 6.08
C ARG A 19 5.89 -21.59 5.65
N THR A 20 5.63 -21.43 4.35
CA THR A 20 4.68 -20.41 3.85
C THR A 20 3.28 -20.65 4.39
N MET A 21 2.80 -21.89 4.41
CA MET A 21 1.47 -22.20 4.96
C MET A 21 1.36 -21.79 6.43
N ILE A 22 2.35 -22.15 7.26
CA ILE A 22 2.36 -21.78 8.68
C ILE A 22 2.37 -20.27 8.84
N VAL A 23 3.26 -19.57 8.16
CA VAL A 23 3.39 -18.11 8.25
C VAL A 23 2.10 -17.40 7.82
N VAL A 24 1.54 -17.81 6.68
CA VAL A 24 0.27 -17.24 6.17
C VAL A 24 -0.86 -17.51 7.15
N SER A 25 -0.96 -18.72 7.70
CA SER A 25 -1.99 -19.04 8.70
C SER A 25 -1.83 -18.21 9.97
N CYS A 26 -0.61 -18.06 10.50
CA CYS A 26 -0.35 -17.22 11.67
C CYS A 26 -0.69 -15.75 11.40
N LEU A 27 -0.29 -15.20 10.25
CA LEU A 27 -0.59 -13.81 9.88
C LEU A 27 -2.10 -13.60 9.67
N THR A 28 -2.79 -14.57 9.08
CA THR A 28 -4.26 -14.53 8.91
C THR A 28 -4.95 -14.55 10.28
N LEU A 29 -4.54 -15.42 11.21
CA LEU A 29 -5.06 -15.42 12.57
C LEU A 29 -4.78 -14.08 13.29
N LEU A 30 -3.58 -13.51 13.11
CA LEU A 30 -3.25 -12.19 13.63
C LEU A 30 -4.16 -11.10 13.03
N THR A 31 -4.45 -11.18 11.72
CA THR A 31 -5.38 -10.25 11.05
C THR A 31 -6.78 -10.32 11.68
N PHE A 32 -7.31 -11.51 11.87
CA PHE A 32 -8.61 -11.69 12.54
C PHE A 32 -8.58 -11.17 13.98
N PHE A 33 -7.54 -11.50 14.74
CA PHE A 33 -7.37 -10.97 16.09
C PHE A 33 -7.35 -9.43 16.11
N GLN A 34 -6.61 -8.80 15.20
CA GLN A 34 -6.56 -7.34 15.10
C GLN A 34 -7.91 -6.73 14.68
N ILE A 35 -8.68 -7.39 13.79
CA ILE A 35 -10.03 -6.93 13.41
C ILE A 35 -10.91 -6.90 14.67
N PHE A 36 -11.00 -8.00 15.42
CA PHE A 36 -11.81 -8.05 16.62
C PHE A 36 -11.34 -7.06 17.70
N LEU A 37 -10.02 -6.94 17.89
CA LEU A 37 -9.45 -5.95 18.80
C LEU A 37 -9.81 -4.53 18.37
N SER A 38 -9.74 -4.24 17.08
CA SER A 38 -10.08 -2.94 16.50
C SER A 38 -11.58 -2.63 16.58
N LEU A 39 -12.44 -3.63 16.53
CA LEU A 39 -13.89 -3.48 16.76
C LEU A 39 -14.20 -3.24 18.24
N SER A 40 -13.45 -3.85 19.16
CA SER A 40 -13.67 -3.76 20.61
C SER A 40 -13.11 -2.46 21.19
N VAL A 41 -11.91 -2.03 20.81
CA VAL A 41 -11.18 -0.91 21.42
C VAL A 41 -11.43 0.40 20.66
N GLY A 42 -11.70 1.49 21.38
CA GLY A 42 -11.93 2.83 20.83
C GLY A 42 -12.40 3.80 21.90
N LYS A 43 -12.92 4.98 21.52
CA LYS A 43 -13.47 5.99 22.46
C LYS A 43 -14.58 5.41 23.35
N ILE A 44 -15.39 4.53 22.82
CA ILE A 44 -16.39 3.75 23.54
C ILE A 44 -15.89 2.30 23.50
N PRO A 45 -15.41 1.74 24.60
CA PRO A 45 -15.01 0.33 24.65
C PRO A 45 -16.27 -0.56 24.55
N ILE A 46 -16.21 -1.56 23.68
CA ILE A 46 -17.30 -2.53 23.47
C ILE A 46 -16.74 -3.90 23.85
N ALA A 47 -17.42 -4.64 24.71
CA ALA A 47 -16.97 -5.96 25.09
C ALA A 47 -16.93 -6.90 23.86
N LEU A 48 -15.95 -7.80 23.83
CA LEU A 48 -15.81 -8.74 22.71
C LEU A 48 -17.06 -9.62 22.52
N THR A 49 -17.74 -9.95 23.63
CA THR A 49 -19.00 -10.68 23.62
C THR A 49 -20.10 -9.92 22.92
N GLU A 50 -20.18 -8.59 23.10
CA GLU A 50 -21.16 -7.73 22.43
C GLU A 50 -20.85 -7.60 20.94
N VAL A 51 -19.55 -7.47 20.58
CA VAL A 51 -19.12 -7.50 19.17
C VAL A 51 -19.54 -8.80 18.49
N LEU A 52 -19.32 -9.95 19.14
CA LEU A 52 -19.72 -11.24 18.59
C LEU A 52 -21.25 -11.39 18.51
N ASN A 53 -21.97 -10.92 19.52
CA ASN A 53 -23.43 -10.95 19.53
C ASN A 53 -24.00 -10.13 18.38
N GLU A 54 -23.47 -8.92 18.13
CA GLU A 54 -23.95 -8.05 17.05
C GLU A 54 -23.78 -8.69 15.67
N PHE A 55 -22.63 -9.33 15.41
CA PHE A 55 -22.36 -9.92 14.08
C PHE A 55 -22.98 -11.31 13.88
N PHE A 56 -23.06 -12.16 14.92
CA PHE A 56 -23.45 -13.56 14.77
C PHE A 56 -24.84 -13.88 15.31
N PHE A 57 -25.35 -13.12 16.29
CA PHE A 57 -26.58 -13.45 17.03
C PHE A 57 -27.67 -12.37 16.95
N LYS A 58 -27.53 -11.35 16.07
CA LYS A 58 -28.44 -10.20 15.97
C LYS A 58 -28.64 -9.56 17.34
N GLY A 59 -27.59 -8.93 17.86
CA GLY A 59 -27.63 -8.22 19.15
C GLY A 59 -28.73 -7.15 19.22
N ASP A 60 -28.87 -6.55 20.39
CA ASP A 60 -29.95 -5.56 20.67
C ASP A 60 -29.82 -4.26 19.83
N GLY A 61 -28.82 -4.14 18.99
CA GLY A 61 -28.63 -3.03 18.06
C GLY A 61 -27.97 -1.78 18.65
N ASP A 62 -27.69 -1.77 19.96
CA ASP A 62 -27.13 -0.59 20.66
C ASP A 62 -25.80 -0.12 20.09
N TYR A 63 -24.96 -1.06 19.61
CA TYR A 63 -23.63 -0.78 19.05
C TYR A 63 -23.56 -0.88 17.53
N HIS A 64 -24.66 -1.20 16.86
CA HIS A 64 -24.71 -1.42 15.41
C HIS A 64 -24.11 -0.26 14.62
N PHE A 65 -24.52 0.96 14.90
CA PHE A 65 -24.01 2.16 14.24
C PHE A 65 -22.49 2.32 14.43
N ILE A 66 -21.99 2.08 15.66
CA ILE A 66 -20.56 2.23 15.96
C ILE A 66 -19.73 1.16 15.23
N LEU A 67 -20.21 -0.08 15.27
CA LEU A 67 -19.49 -1.22 14.71
C LEU A 67 -19.54 -1.22 13.19
N GLU A 68 -20.73 -1.12 12.60
CA GLU A 68 -20.90 -1.27 11.15
C GLU A 68 -20.65 0.02 10.37
N THR A 69 -21.01 1.18 10.92
CA THR A 69 -20.89 2.43 10.15
C THR A 69 -19.57 3.15 10.40
N LEU A 70 -19.02 3.09 11.63
CA LEU A 70 -17.80 3.85 11.96
C LEU A 70 -16.53 2.99 11.97
N ARG A 71 -16.59 1.78 12.56
CA ARG A 71 -15.36 0.98 12.76
C ARG A 71 -15.06 0.04 11.60
N LEU A 72 -16.03 -0.70 11.13
CA LEU A 72 -15.80 -1.75 10.13
C LEU A 72 -15.28 -1.19 8.80
N PRO A 73 -15.83 -0.11 8.21
CA PRO A 73 -15.30 0.46 6.98
C PRO A 73 -13.84 0.91 7.14
N ARG A 74 -13.49 1.54 8.27
CA ARG A 74 -12.14 1.99 8.57
C ARG A 74 -11.15 0.83 8.67
N ILE A 75 -11.52 -0.26 9.34
CA ILE A 75 -10.71 -1.46 9.47
C ILE A 75 -10.47 -2.12 8.10
N LEU A 76 -11.53 -2.25 7.29
CA LEU A 76 -11.44 -2.82 5.94
C LEU A 76 -10.57 -1.96 5.02
N MET A 77 -10.69 -0.64 5.10
CA MET A 77 -9.82 0.27 4.36
C MET A 77 -8.35 0.10 4.77
N ALA A 78 -8.05 0.03 6.09
CA ALA A 78 -6.69 -0.22 6.57
C ALA A 78 -6.11 -1.53 6.01
N LEU A 79 -6.89 -2.61 6.05
CA LEU A 79 -6.51 -3.91 5.53
C LEU A 79 -6.19 -3.85 4.03
N MET A 80 -7.12 -3.31 3.24
CA MET A 80 -7.00 -3.26 1.78
C MET A 80 -5.85 -2.35 1.32
N ILE A 81 -5.72 -1.15 1.91
CA ILE A 81 -4.66 -0.19 1.57
C ILE A 81 -3.29 -0.73 1.98
N GLY A 82 -3.19 -1.30 3.18
CA GLY A 82 -1.95 -1.91 3.65
C GLY A 82 -1.47 -3.05 2.75
N ALA A 83 -2.39 -3.92 2.33
CA ALA A 83 -2.10 -5.01 1.39
C ALA A 83 -1.68 -4.48 0.01
N ALA A 84 -2.40 -3.48 -0.52
CA ALA A 84 -2.12 -2.91 -1.84
C ALA A 84 -0.78 -2.18 -1.90
N LEU A 85 -0.44 -1.36 -0.89
CA LEU A 85 0.86 -0.70 -0.79
C LEU A 85 2.00 -1.70 -0.67
N ALA A 86 1.83 -2.76 0.13
CA ALA A 86 2.80 -3.83 0.27
C ALA A 86 3.06 -4.56 -1.05
N LEU A 87 1.99 -4.90 -1.78
CA LEU A 87 2.11 -5.56 -3.09
C LEU A 87 2.76 -4.65 -4.13
N SER A 88 2.38 -3.37 -4.17
CA SER A 88 3.03 -2.35 -5.01
C SER A 88 4.53 -2.28 -4.73
N GLY A 89 4.90 -2.19 -3.46
CA GLY A 89 6.31 -2.18 -3.05
C GLY A 89 7.07 -3.44 -3.46
N LEU A 90 6.48 -4.62 -3.29
CA LEU A 90 7.08 -5.89 -3.71
C LEU A 90 7.37 -5.92 -5.21
N ILE A 91 6.40 -5.48 -6.03
CA ILE A 91 6.56 -5.42 -7.49
C ILE A 91 7.71 -4.46 -7.87
N LEU A 92 7.73 -3.26 -7.28
CA LEU A 92 8.77 -2.27 -7.55
C LEU A 92 10.16 -2.77 -7.13
N GLN A 93 10.28 -3.43 -5.98
CA GLN A 93 11.53 -4.04 -5.54
C GLN A 93 12.01 -5.12 -6.50
N SER A 94 11.12 -5.90 -7.09
CA SER A 94 11.47 -6.92 -8.09
C SER A 94 11.94 -6.31 -9.41
N ILE A 95 11.27 -5.23 -9.89
CA ILE A 95 11.64 -4.53 -11.14
C ILE A 95 12.96 -3.79 -11.00
N ILE A 96 13.14 -3.07 -9.89
CA ILE A 96 14.30 -2.23 -9.63
C ILE A 96 15.49 -3.08 -9.14
N ARG A 97 15.22 -4.31 -8.72
CA ARG A 97 16.21 -5.23 -8.10
C ARG A 97 16.88 -4.59 -6.89
N ASN A 98 16.13 -3.79 -6.16
CA ASN A 98 16.59 -3.10 -4.97
C ASN A 98 15.53 -3.26 -3.85
N PRO A 99 15.85 -3.89 -2.72
CA PRO A 99 14.93 -4.10 -1.63
C PRO A 99 14.48 -2.80 -0.93
N LEU A 100 15.10 -1.68 -1.24
CA LEU A 100 14.75 -0.36 -0.72
C LEU A 100 13.79 0.41 -1.64
N ALA A 101 13.40 -0.14 -2.79
CA ALA A 101 12.45 0.51 -3.68
C ALA A 101 11.04 0.51 -3.07
N SER A 102 10.37 1.66 -3.17
CA SER A 102 8.98 1.86 -2.74
C SER A 102 8.28 2.88 -3.64
N PRO A 103 6.93 2.92 -3.66
CA PRO A 103 6.18 3.91 -4.42
C PRO A 103 6.54 5.36 -4.07
N ASP A 104 6.90 5.60 -2.81
CA ASP A 104 7.26 6.93 -2.29
C ASP A 104 8.56 7.44 -2.91
N ILE A 105 9.57 6.58 -3.01
CA ILE A 105 10.88 6.93 -3.61
C ILE A 105 10.75 7.19 -5.11
N LEU A 106 9.82 6.52 -5.77
CA LEU A 106 9.55 6.73 -7.19
C LEU A 106 8.70 7.98 -7.51
N GLY A 107 8.27 8.73 -6.49
CA GLY A 107 7.52 9.97 -6.69
C GLY A 107 6.04 9.83 -7.01
N ILE A 108 5.49 8.62 -7.00
CA ILE A 108 4.08 8.36 -7.25
C ILE A 108 3.22 9.07 -6.21
N THR A 109 3.61 8.94 -4.93
CA THR A 109 2.94 9.57 -3.79
C THR A 109 3.06 11.09 -3.84
N ALA A 110 4.21 11.63 -4.26
CA ALA A 110 4.41 13.08 -4.39
C ALA A 110 3.51 13.69 -5.47
N GLY A 111 3.34 13.01 -6.60
CA GLY A 111 2.41 13.44 -7.65
C GLY A 111 0.96 13.40 -7.23
N ALA A 112 0.55 12.35 -6.51
CA ALA A 112 -0.78 12.27 -5.90
C ALA A 112 -1.01 13.43 -4.93
N SER A 113 -0.02 13.73 -4.09
CA SER A 113 -0.06 14.81 -3.10
C SER A 113 -0.21 16.18 -3.75
N ALA A 114 0.58 16.49 -4.78
CA ALA A 114 0.50 17.76 -5.49
C ALA A 114 -0.89 17.97 -6.11
N SER A 115 -1.43 16.93 -6.76
CA SER A 115 -2.75 16.99 -7.39
C SER A 115 -3.90 17.05 -6.37
N ALA A 116 -3.80 16.32 -5.25
CA ALA A 116 -4.79 16.37 -4.18
C ALA A 116 -4.83 17.75 -3.52
N VAL A 117 -3.68 18.33 -3.21
CA VAL A 117 -3.58 19.67 -2.62
C VAL A 117 -4.06 20.73 -3.62
N PHE A 118 -3.75 20.60 -4.90
CA PHE A 118 -4.30 21.45 -5.94
C PHE A 118 -5.84 21.40 -5.97
N PHE A 119 -6.40 20.19 -5.94
CA PHE A 119 -7.86 20.02 -5.90
C PHE A 119 -8.47 20.70 -4.67
N MET A 120 -7.93 20.44 -3.46
CA MET A 120 -8.46 21.01 -2.23
C MET A 120 -8.38 22.54 -2.21
N SER A 121 -7.35 23.13 -2.82
CA SER A 121 -7.10 24.57 -2.79
C SER A 121 -7.93 25.35 -3.82
N PHE A 122 -8.17 24.78 -4.99
CA PHE A 122 -8.76 25.52 -6.11
C PHE A 122 -10.10 24.97 -6.61
N LEU A 123 -10.37 23.69 -6.42
CA LEU A 123 -11.53 23.03 -7.01
C LEU A 123 -12.56 22.54 -6.00
N ALA A 124 -12.21 22.38 -4.73
CA ALA A 124 -13.12 21.85 -3.70
C ALA A 124 -14.32 22.77 -3.40
N THR A 125 -14.27 24.04 -3.79
CA THR A 125 -15.40 24.98 -3.69
C THR A 125 -16.43 24.80 -4.81
N SER A 126 -16.00 24.32 -5.97
CA SER A 126 -16.85 24.14 -7.17
C SER A 126 -17.22 22.68 -7.42
N LEU A 127 -16.39 21.75 -6.95
CA LEU A 127 -16.59 20.30 -7.10
C LEU A 127 -16.76 19.64 -5.73
N SER A 128 -17.53 18.55 -5.67
CA SER A 128 -17.66 17.75 -4.46
C SER A 128 -16.32 17.15 -4.05
N ILE A 129 -16.07 17.05 -2.74
CA ILE A 129 -14.87 16.41 -2.17
C ILE A 129 -14.70 14.94 -2.61
N GLN A 130 -15.77 14.31 -3.06
CA GLN A 130 -15.76 12.94 -3.61
C GLN A 130 -14.89 12.79 -4.86
N TRP A 131 -14.52 13.90 -5.52
CA TRP A 131 -13.59 13.89 -6.66
C TRP A 131 -12.11 13.86 -6.24
N LEU A 132 -11.82 14.08 -4.96
CA LEU A 132 -10.44 14.08 -4.45
C LEU A 132 -9.67 12.79 -4.81
N PRO A 133 -10.22 11.57 -4.64
CA PRO A 133 -9.52 10.34 -5.02
C PRO A 133 -9.19 10.28 -6.52
N VAL A 134 -10.06 10.81 -7.38
CA VAL A 134 -9.84 10.85 -8.83
C VAL A 134 -8.66 11.76 -9.18
N PHE A 135 -8.60 12.96 -8.58
CA PHE A 135 -7.50 13.89 -8.79
C PHE A 135 -6.18 13.36 -8.24
N ALA A 136 -6.18 12.77 -7.05
CA ALA A 136 -4.98 12.14 -6.47
C ALA A 136 -4.47 10.99 -7.36
N THR A 137 -5.36 10.13 -7.83
CA THR A 137 -5.04 9.04 -8.77
C THR A 137 -4.48 9.59 -10.07
N PHE A 138 -5.08 10.63 -10.63
CA PHE A 138 -4.59 11.28 -11.85
C PHE A 138 -3.17 11.84 -11.67
N GLY A 139 -2.91 12.54 -10.55
CA GLY A 139 -1.57 13.08 -10.23
C GLY A 139 -0.51 11.98 -10.10
N ALA A 140 -0.86 10.86 -9.47
CA ALA A 140 0.02 9.69 -9.36
C ALA A 140 0.37 9.12 -10.75
N TRP A 141 -0.63 8.94 -11.61
CA TRP A 141 -0.45 8.43 -12.97
C TRP A 141 0.32 9.38 -13.86
N LEU A 142 0.02 10.67 -13.80
CA LEU A 142 0.73 11.70 -14.58
C LEU A 142 2.22 11.71 -14.21
N THR A 143 2.52 11.67 -12.91
CA THR A 143 3.90 11.65 -12.42
C THR A 143 4.62 10.36 -12.83
N ALA A 144 3.98 9.21 -12.69
CA ALA A 144 4.55 7.94 -13.13
C ALA A 144 4.81 7.92 -14.65
N LEU A 145 3.90 8.47 -15.46
CA LEU A 145 4.07 8.60 -16.90
C LEU A 145 5.26 9.52 -17.24
N LEU A 146 5.36 10.68 -16.56
CA LEU A 146 6.49 11.59 -16.76
C LEU A 146 7.82 10.93 -16.40
N ILE A 147 7.89 10.19 -15.27
CA ILE A 147 9.07 9.43 -14.87
C ILE A 147 9.44 8.42 -15.95
N TYR A 148 8.47 7.67 -16.46
CA TYR A 148 8.69 6.66 -17.49
C TYR A 148 9.21 7.27 -18.79
N LEU A 149 8.58 8.36 -19.26
CA LEU A 149 8.97 9.06 -20.51
C LEU A 149 10.37 9.66 -20.38
N LEU A 150 10.68 10.32 -19.27
CA LEU A 150 12.00 10.92 -19.03
C LEU A 150 13.11 9.85 -18.83
N ALA A 151 12.75 8.69 -18.28
CA ALA A 151 13.70 7.58 -18.10
C ALA A 151 13.96 6.80 -19.41
N TRP A 152 13.13 7.01 -20.44
CA TRP A 152 13.23 6.29 -21.70
C TRP A 152 14.44 6.75 -22.52
N ARG A 153 15.38 5.85 -22.75
CA ARG A 153 16.51 6.04 -23.69
C ARG A 153 16.94 4.66 -24.20
N ASN A 154 16.38 4.23 -25.32
CA ASN A 154 16.57 2.88 -25.87
C ASN A 154 16.20 1.77 -24.86
N GLY A 155 15.13 1.98 -24.08
CA GLY A 155 14.70 1.17 -22.96
C GLY A 155 14.83 1.90 -21.61
N VAL A 156 14.20 1.34 -20.58
CA VAL A 156 14.15 1.92 -19.24
C VAL A 156 15.05 1.11 -18.30
N THR A 157 16.03 1.79 -17.68
CA THR A 157 16.88 1.15 -16.67
C THR A 157 16.38 1.47 -15.24
N PRO A 158 16.50 0.52 -14.29
CA PRO A 158 16.08 0.73 -12.90
C PRO A 158 16.68 1.99 -12.24
N ILE A 159 17.97 2.23 -12.47
CA ILE A 159 18.67 3.40 -11.89
C ILE A 159 18.07 4.72 -12.38
N ARG A 160 17.76 4.82 -13.70
CA ARG A 160 17.15 6.05 -14.24
C ARG A 160 15.75 6.29 -13.68
N LEU A 161 14.94 5.23 -13.52
CA LEU A 161 13.63 5.37 -12.90
C LEU A 161 13.74 5.98 -11.51
N VAL A 162 14.67 5.50 -10.69
CA VAL A 162 14.87 5.99 -9.32
C VAL A 162 15.37 7.44 -9.33
N LEU A 163 16.42 7.76 -10.10
CA LEU A 163 17.01 9.11 -10.10
C LEU A 163 16.00 10.17 -10.60
N ILE A 164 15.28 9.87 -11.69
CA ILE A 164 14.26 10.78 -12.22
C ILE A 164 13.08 10.86 -11.27
N GLY A 165 12.69 9.74 -10.62
CA GLY A 165 11.66 9.70 -9.60
C GLY A 165 11.98 10.64 -8.42
N ILE A 166 13.19 10.60 -7.90
CA ILE A 166 13.64 11.50 -6.82
C ILE A 166 13.59 12.95 -7.27
N GLY A 167 14.10 13.27 -8.46
CA GLY A 167 14.06 14.63 -9.00
C GLY A 167 12.65 15.16 -9.18
N LEU A 168 11.75 14.33 -9.75
CA LEU A 168 10.35 14.73 -9.95
C LEU A 168 9.59 14.82 -8.63
N SER A 169 9.89 13.96 -7.65
CA SER A 169 9.33 14.06 -6.29
C SER A 169 9.66 15.40 -5.64
N SER A 170 10.89 15.87 -5.81
CA SER A 170 11.33 17.16 -5.26
C SER A 170 10.57 18.33 -5.91
N ILE A 171 10.34 18.26 -7.24
CA ILE A 171 9.53 19.25 -7.96
C ILE A 171 8.08 19.23 -7.47
N MET A 172 7.46 18.03 -7.39
CA MET A 172 6.09 17.89 -6.89
C MET A 172 5.95 18.36 -5.44
N GLY A 173 6.96 18.11 -4.59
CA GLY A 173 7.02 18.61 -3.23
C GLY A 173 7.06 20.13 -3.18
N ALA A 174 7.89 20.78 -4.02
CA ALA A 174 7.95 22.24 -4.14
C ALA A 174 6.60 22.82 -4.62
N VAL A 175 5.97 22.20 -5.61
CA VAL A 175 4.62 22.60 -6.09
C VAL A 175 3.59 22.46 -4.96
N THR A 176 3.60 21.35 -4.23
CA THR A 176 2.70 21.15 -3.08
C THR A 176 2.87 22.26 -2.04
N THR A 177 4.11 22.55 -1.67
CA THR A 177 4.43 23.61 -0.69
C THR A 177 3.99 24.98 -1.18
N LEU A 178 4.24 25.30 -2.45
CA LEU A 178 3.81 26.57 -3.06
C LEU A 178 2.29 26.74 -2.98
N ILE A 179 1.54 25.70 -3.32
CA ILE A 179 0.06 25.73 -3.27
C ILE A 179 -0.40 25.92 -1.82
N LEU A 180 0.19 25.21 -0.85
CA LEU A 180 -0.17 25.33 0.56
C LEU A 180 0.06 26.74 1.10
N VAL A 181 1.17 27.39 0.72
CA VAL A 181 1.48 28.77 1.14
C VAL A 181 0.45 29.78 0.58
N LEU A 182 -0.06 29.53 -0.62
CA LEU A 182 -1.05 30.39 -1.27
C LEU A 182 -2.49 30.10 -0.84
N SER A 183 -2.72 28.98 -0.12
CA SER A 183 -4.06 28.52 0.26
C SER A 183 -4.55 29.14 1.57
N PRO A 184 -5.88 29.23 1.77
CA PRO A 184 -6.45 29.60 3.06
C PRO A 184 -6.01 28.62 4.18
N LEU A 185 -5.86 29.13 5.41
CA LEU A 185 -5.38 28.35 6.55
C LEU A 185 -6.20 27.08 6.80
N THR A 186 -7.52 27.16 6.66
CA THR A 186 -8.43 26.01 6.83
C THR A 186 -8.15 24.89 5.83
N THR A 187 -7.93 25.25 4.56
CA THR A 187 -7.57 24.30 3.48
C THR A 187 -6.18 23.72 3.75
N THR A 188 -5.24 24.56 4.15
CA THR A 188 -3.86 24.14 4.47
C THR A 188 -3.86 23.09 5.60
N LEU A 189 -4.62 23.29 6.67
CA LEU A 189 -4.73 22.33 7.78
C LEU A 189 -5.34 21.00 7.31
N SER A 190 -6.40 21.05 6.52
CA SER A 190 -7.03 19.84 5.96
C SER A 190 -6.06 19.07 5.03
N ALA A 191 -5.33 19.82 4.19
CA ALA A 191 -4.33 19.24 3.30
C ALA A 191 -3.17 18.61 4.08
N TYR A 192 -2.69 19.22 5.16
CA TYR A 192 -1.67 18.61 6.02
C TYR A 192 -2.12 17.29 6.63
N VAL A 193 -3.37 17.20 7.14
CA VAL A 193 -3.92 15.96 7.65
C VAL A 193 -3.94 14.89 6.55
N TRP A 194 -4.37 15.24 5.34
CA TRP A 194 -4.38 14.32 4.19
C TRP A 194 -2.96 13.88 3.81
N LEU A 195 -1.99 14.79 3.77
CA LEU A 195 -0.58 14.51 3.45
C LEU A 195 0.11 13.62 4.49
N THR A 196 -0.36 13.57 5.73
CA THR A 196 0.17 12.64 6.74
C THR A 196 -0.33 11.21 6.58
N GLY A 197 -1.37 11.01 5.77
CA GLY A 197 -2.00 9.71 5.53
C GLY A 197 -2.93 9.28 6.65
N SER A 198 -4.24 9.33 6.38
CA SER A 198 -5.29 9.00 7.34
C SER A 198 -6.40 8.19 6.70
N ILE A 199 -6.95 7.26 7.48
CA ILE A 199 -8.12 6.44 7.11
C ILE A 199 -9.36 6.92 7.88
N TYR A 200 -9.24 8.07 8.54
CA TYR A 200 -10.33 8.67 9.30
C TYR A 200 -11.51 9.05 8.40
N GLY A 201 -12.74 8.73 8.84
CA GLY A 201 -13.94 9.06 8.09
C GLY A 201 -14.24 8.16 6.89
N ALA A 202 -13.58 7.00 6.80
CA ALA A 202 -13.85 6.02 5.75
C ALA A 202 -15.32 5.56 5.75
N LEU A 203 -15.95 5.56 4.59
CA LEU A 203 -17.34 5.17 4.36
C LEU A 203 -17.42 3.83 3.61
N TRP A 204 -18.56 3.16 3.69
CA TRP A 204 -18.82 1.95 2.91
C TRP A 204 -18.71 2.15 1.39
N GLN A 205 -19.02 3.35 0.91
CA GLN A 205 -18.83 3.71 -0.49
C GLN A 205 -17.36 3.63 -0.89
N ASP A 206 -16.45 4.12 -0.03
CA ASP A 206 -15.00 4.06 -0.28
C ASP A 206 -14.51 2.62 -0.26
N VAL A 207 -14.99 1.82 0.72
CA VAL A 207 -14.68 0.39 0.83
C VAL A 207 -15.06 -0.36 -0.44
N THR A 208 -16.29 -0.17 -0.92
CA THR A 208 -16.79 -0.86 -2.11
C THR A 208 -16.04 -0.44 -3.37
N GLN A 209 -15.78 0.85 -3.55
CA GLN A 209 -15.01 1.36 -4.68
C GLN A 209 -13.58 0.81 -4.68
N LEU A 210 -12.89 0.88 -3.53
CA LEU A 210 -11.54 0.35 -3.39
C LEU A 210 -11.51 -1.16 -3.62
N ALA A 211 -12.47 -1.92 -3.07
CA ALA A 211 -12.56 -3.37 -3.25
C ALA A 211 -12.72 -3.77 -4.72
N ILE A 212 -13.56 -3.06 -5.48
CA ILE A 212 -13.75 -3.31 -6.92
C ILE A 212 -12.43 -3.09 -7.67
N TRP A 213 -11.76 -1.95 -7.45
CA TRP A 213 -10.47 -1.67 -8.07
C TRP A 213 -9.40 -2.68 -7.70
N LEU A 214 -9.30 -3.05 -6.44
CA LEU A 214 -8.35 -4.07 -6.00
C LEU A 214 -8.65 -5.43 -6.60
N ALA A 215 -9.91 -5.84 -6.70
CA ALA A 215 -10.29 -7.09 -7.36
C ALA A 215 -9.82 -7.12 -8.81
N VAL A 216 -10.02 -6.04 -9.56
CA VAL A 216 -9.54 -5.91 -10.95
C VAL A 216 -8.01 -5.97 -11.02
N LEU A 217 -7.30 -5.22 -10.16
CA LEU A 217 -5.84 -5.18 -10.16
C LEU A 217 -5.22 -6.52 -9.72
N LEU A 218 -5.82 -7.20 -8.73
CA LEU A 218 -5.39 -8.54 -8.31
C LEU A 218 -5.62 -9.58 -9.41
N PHE A 219 -6.73 -9.51 -10.12
CA PHE A 219 -6.98 -10.37 -11.29
C PHE A 219 -5.90 -10.18 -12.37
N LEU A 220 -5.60 -8.92 -12.72
CA LEU A 220 -4.51 -8.60 -13.65
C LEU A 220 -3.15 -9.07 -13.12
N MET A 221 -2.93 -8.94 -11.81
CA MET A 221 -1.69 -9.39 -11.17
C MET A 221 -1.49 -10.91 -11.29
N ILE A 222 -2.53 -11.72 -11.12
CA ILE A 222 -2.46 -13.18 -11.28
C ILE A 222 -1.96 -13.53 -12.68
N TRP A 223 -2.41 -12.80 -13.69
CA TRP A 223 -1.99 -13.02 -15.08
C TRP A 223 -0.52 -12.68 -15.33
N VAL A 224 -0.03 -11.61 -14.71
CA VAL A 224 1.36 -11.11 -14.87
C VAL A 224 2.33 -11.80 -13.91
N ALA A 225 1.85 -12.33 -12.79
CA ALA A 225 2.66 -12.87 -11.68
C ALA A 225 3.66 -13.97 -12.12
N ARG A 226 3.31 -14.76 -13.14
CA ARG A 226 4.19 -15.83 -13.68
C ARG A 226 5.54 -15.29 -14.17
N HIS A 227 5.58 -14.03 -14.56
CA HIS A 227 6.74 -13.42 -15.20
C HIS A 227 7.57 -12.58 -14.22
N VAL A 228 7.17 -12.46 -12.94
CA VAL A 228 7.90 -11.63 -11.98
C VAL A 228 9.18 -12.30 -11.50
N ASN A 229 9.15 -13.58 -11.17
CA ASN A 229 10.35 -14.31 -10.72
C ASN A 229 11.53 -14.20 -11.71
N PRO A 230 11.33 -14.38 -13.03
CA PRO A 230 12.40 -14.21 -14.01
C PRO A 230 13.02 -12.82 -14.04
N HIS A 231 12.26 -11.75 -13.69
CA HIS A 231 12.82 -10.40 -13.66
C HIS A 231 13.93 -10.20 -12.64
N GLU A 232 13.92 -10.96 -11.55
CA GLU A 232 14.98 -10.92 -10.54
C GLU A 232 16.30 -11.50 -11.06
N LEU A 233 16.27 -12.37 -12.07
CA LEU A 233 17.43 -13.05 -12.64
C LEU A 233 18.24 -12.21 -13.66
N GLY A 234 17.65 -11.16 -14.21
CA GLY A 234 18.31 -10.28 -15.14
C GLY A 234 17.69 -10.26 -16.54
N ASP A 235 17.96 -9.18 -17.27
CA ASP A 235 17.35 -8.96 -18.60
C ASP A 235 17.88 -9.95 -19.64
N ASP A 236 19.18 -10.34 -19.55
CA ASP A 236 19.79 -11.32 -20.46
C ASP A 236 19.11 -12.71 -20.35
N ILE A 237 18.78 -13.11 -19.12
CA ILE A 237 18.07 -14.39 -18.88
C ILE A 237 16.64 -14.28 -19.41
N LEU A 238 15.95 -13.15 -19.23
CA LEU A 238 14.60 -12.93 -19.79
C LEU A 238 14.60 -13.07 -21.31
N VAL A 239 15.57 -12.47 -21.98
CA VAL A 239 15.72 -12.57 -23.44
C VAL A 239 15.97 -14.00 -23.86
N GLY A 240 16.84 -14.72 -23.14
CA GLY A 240 17.10 -16.15 -23.38
C GLY A 240 15.86 -17.03 -23.22
N LEU A 241 14.91 -16.64 -22.36
CA LEU A 241 13.59 -17.30 -22.19
C LEU A 241 12.53 -16.85 -23.22
N GLY A 242 12.88 -15.99 -24.19
CA GLY A 242 11.97 -15.45 -25.19
C GLY A 242 11.03 -14.38 -24.66
N ILE A 243 11.27 -13.85 -23.46
CA ILE A 243 10.47 -12.80 -22.82
C ILE A 243 11.03 -11.44 -23.22
N LYS A 244 10.17 -10.49 -23.62
CA LYS A 244 10.56 -9.10 -23.90
C LYS A 244 10.61 -8.30 -22.58
N PRO A 245 11.79 -7.97 -22.03
CA PRO A 245 11.93 -7.37 -20.69
C PRO A 245 11.16 -6.05 -20.56
N GLU A 246 11.24 -5.19 -21.57
CA GLU A 246 10.59 -3.87 -21.57
C GLU A 246 9.07 -3.94 -21.45
N ARG A 247 8.42 -4.85 -22.20
CA ARG A 247 6.97 -5.01 -22.17
C ARG A 247 6.49 -5.50 -20.80
N HIS A 248 7.22 -6.45 -20.22
CA HIS A 248 6.88 -6.97 -18.89
C HIS A 248 7.12 -5.95 -17.80
N ARG A 249 8.23 -5.21 -17.87
CA ARG A 249 8.54 -4.10 -16.94
C ARG A 249 7.44 -3.04 -16.99
N MET A 250 6.97 -2.67 -18.17
CA MET A 250 5.87 -1.72 -18.34
C MET A 250 4.59 -2.19 -17.64
N TRP A 251 4.17 -3.46 -17.85
CA TRP A 251 2.98 -4.00 -17.19
C TRP A 251 3.11 -4.09 -15.68
N LEU A 252 4.28 -4.49 -15.18
CA LEU A 252 4.55 -4.54 -13.74
C LEU A 252 4.57 -3.14 -13.13
N LEU A 253 5.18 -2.16 -13.79
CA LEU A 253 5.14 -0.77 -13.36
C LEU A 253 3.72 -0.24 -13.34
N PHE A 254 2.93 -0.52 -14.39
CA PHE A 254 1.52 -0.16 -14.44
C PHE A 254 0.77 -0.69 -13.22
N LEU A 255 0.89 -1.97 -12.89
CA LEU A 255 0.23 -2.57 -11.75
C LEU A 255 0.70 -1.98 -10.40
N ALA A 256 2.02 -1.78 -10.25
CA ALA A 256 2.56 -1.19 -9.03
C ALA A 256 2.07 0.24 -8.82
N VAL A 257 2.07 1.06 -9.89
CA VAL A 257 1.54 2.43 -9.86
C VAL A 257 0.05 2.44 -9.57
N ALA A 258 -0.73 1.57 -10.20
CA ALA A 258 -2.18 1.49 -9.99
C ALA A 258 -2.52 1.14 -8.53
N LEU A 259 -1.83 0.14 -7.96
CA LEU A 259 -2.01 -0.25 -6.56
C LEU A 259 -1.63 0.88 -5.58
N ALA A 260 -0.52 1.58 -5.83
CA ALA A 260 -0.11 2.71 -5.01
C ALA A 260 -1.05 3.90 -5.17
N ALA A 261 -1.39 4.27 -6.41
CA ALA A 261 -2.23 5.43 -6.72
C ALA A 261 -3.60 5.32 -6.05
N ILE A 262 -4.26 4.16 -6.17
CA ILE A 262 -5.57 3.96 -5.56
C ILE A 262 -5.49 3.94 -4.03
N SER A 263 -4.41 3.38 -3.45
CA SER A 263 -4.19 3.40 -2.01
C SER A 263 -4.03 4.83 -1.47
N VAL A 264 -3.19 5.63 -2.13
CA VAL A 264 -2.95 7.03 -1.77
C VAL A 264 -4.19 7.89 -1.99
N ALA A 265 -4.99 7.60 -3.01
CA ALA A 265 -6.22 8.32 -3.30
C ALA A 265 -7.23 8.31 -2.15
N TYR A 266 -7.34 7.18 -1.44
CA TYR A 266 -8.28 7.02 -0.32
C TYR A 266 -7.67 7.27 1.07
N ALA A 267 -6.38 7.01 1.24
CA ALA A 267 -5.75 7.12 2.56
C ALA A 267 -4.73 8.27 2.68
N GLY A 268 -4.51 9.05 1.61
CA GLY A 268 -3.44 10.03 1.58
C GLY A 268 -2.05 9.39 1.50
N ALA A 269 -1.01 10.17 1.77
CA ALA A 269 0.37 9.81 1.54
C ALA A 269 0.95 8.91 2.65
N ILE A 270 0.48 7.67 2.75
CA ILE A 270 1.04 6.68 3.69
C ILE A 270 2.34 6.13 3.12
N ALA A 271 3.46 6.40 3.80
CA ALA A 271 4.79 5.95 3.43
C ALA A 271 5.20 4.63 4.11
N PHE A 272 6.31 4.05 3.67
CA PHE A 272 7.01 2.91 4.28
C PHE A 272 6.31 1.54 4.26
N VAL A 273 4.99 1.42 4.16
CA VAL A 273 4.31 0.10 4.11
C VAL A 273 4.87 -0.74 2.97
N GLY A 274 5.01 -0.15 1.79
CA GLY A 274 5.55 -0.82 0.60
C GLY A 274 7.04 -1.18 0.70
N LEU A 275 7.76 -0.62 1.66
CA LEU A 275 9.15 -0.96 1.93
C LEU A 275 9.27 -2.06 2.99
N ILE A 276 8.58 -1.88 4.12
CA ILE A 276 8.69 -2.74 5.29
C ILE A 276 8.08 -4.12 5.04
N ALA A 277 6.85 -4.16 4.53
CA ALA A 277 6.11 -5.40 4.43
C ALA A 277 6.76 -6.46 3.52
N PRO A 278 7.24 -6.15 2.29
CA PRO A 278 7.98 -7.10 1.48
C PRO A 278 9.31 -7.51 2.10
N HIS A 279 9.96 -6.59 2.82
CA HIS A 279 11.22 -6.89 3.48
C HIS A 279 11.03 -7.92 4.59
N ILE A 280 10.03 -7.75 5.46
CA ILE A 280 9.65 -8.73 6.49
C ILE A 280 9.27 -10.07 5.84
N ALA A 281 8.48 -10.05 4.78
CA ALA A 281 8.06 -11.27 4.07
C ALA A 281 9.25 -12.10 3.59
N ARG A 282 10.33 -11.47 3.07
CA ARG A 282 11.54 -12.17 2.63
C ARG A 282 12.29 -12.91 3.73
N TYR A 283 12.12 -12.53 4.99
CA TYR A 283 12.65 -13.28 6.13
C TYR A 283 11.75 -14.43 6.56
N LEU A 284 10.46 -14.30 6.33
CA LEU A 284 9.47 -15.26 6.81
C LEU A 284 9.26 -16.44 5.86
N VAL A 285 9.30 -16.21 4.54
CA VAL A 285 8.95 -17.21 3.53
C VAL A 285 10.03 -17.33 2.43
N PRO A 286 10.04 -18.45 1.66
CA PRO A 286 10.93 -18.60 0.51
C PRO A 286 10.75 -17.49 -0.52
N ARG A 287 11.80 -17.25 -1.33
CA ARG A 287 11.85 -16.21 -2.35
C ARG A 287 11.08 -16.55 -3.62
N SER A 288 9.87 -17.10 -3.50
CA SER A 288 8.97 -17.22 -4.64
C SER A 288 8.01 -16.02 -4.65
N PHE A 289 7.78 -15.40 -5.78
CA PHE A 289 6.93 -14.21 -5.86
C PHE A 289 5.52 -14.43 -5.28
N PRO A 290 4.82 -15.55 -5.56
CA PRO A 290 3.50 -15.79 -4.97
C PRO A 290 3.52 -15.90 -3.44
N ASP A 291 4.54 -16.55 -2.86
CA ASP A 291 4.68 -16.67 -1.40
C ASP A 291 4.97 -15.31 -0.77
N LEU A 292 5.87 -14.55 -1.40
CA LEU A 292 6.17 -13.19 -0.99
C LEU A 292 4.97 -12.26 -1.12
N ALA A 293 4.19 -12.37 -2.19
CA ALA A 293 3.04 -11.49 -2.44
C ALA A 293 1.97 -11.66 -1.36
N VAL A 294 1.54 -12.91 -1.09
CA VAL A 294 0.52 -13.17 -0.06
C VAL A 294 1.02 -12.75 1.32
N THR A 295 2.27 -13.10 1.66
CA THR A 295 2.85 -12.74 2.96
C THR A 295 3.03 -11.24 3.10
N SER A 296 3.50 -10.53 2.06
CA SER A 296 3.64 -9.08 2.08
C SER A 296 2.28 -8.38 2.24
N CYS A 297 1.25 -8.82 1.54
CA CYS A 297 -0.10 -8.27 1.68
C CYS A 297 -0.60 -8.40 3.14
N LEU A 298 -0.46 -9.57 3.75
CA LEU A 298 -0.87 -9.78 5.14
C LEU A 298 -0.05 -8.95 6.13
N VAL A 299 1.26 -8.86 5.94
CA VAL A 299 2.13 -8.02 6.79
C VAL A 299 1.76 -6.55 6.64
N GLY A 300 1.56 -6.05 5.42
CA GLY A 300 1.17 -4.67 5.17
C GLY A 300 -0.21 -4.32 5.74
N ALA A 301 -1.18 -5.23 5.60
CA ALA A 301 -2.51 -5.10 6.19
C ALA A 301 -2.42 -4.99 7.73
N ASN A 302 -1.73 -5.93 8.38
CA ASN A 302 -1.55 -5.93 9.84
C ASN A 302 -0.79 -4.68 10.31
N LEU A 303 0.24 -4.24 9.59
CA LEU A 303 1.02 -3.06 9.93
C LEU A 303 0.14 -1.79 9.92
N LEU A 304 -0.65 -1.61 8.87
CA LEU A 304 -1.50 -0.41 8.75
C LEU A 304 -2.68 -0.45 9.71
N MET A 305 -3.30 -1.61 9.91
CA MET A 305 -4.37 -1.78 10.91
C MET A 305 -3.86 -1.49 12.33
N LEU A 306 -2.65 -1.96 12.68
CA LEU A 306 -2.05 -1.69 13.98
C LEU A 306 -1.75 -0.20 14.14
N ALA A 307 -1.18 0.45 13.12
CA ALA A 307 -0.89 1.88 13.13
C ALA A 307 -2.16 2.73 13.31
N ASP A 308 -3.24 2.35 12.63
CA ASP A 308 -4.54 3.00 12.77
C ASP A 308 -5.14 2.79 14.17
N LEU A 309 -5.07 1.57 14.70
CA LEU A 309 -5.54 1.25 16.06
C LEU A 309 -4.79 2.09 17.11
N VAL A 310 -3.47 2.17 16.99
CA VAL A 310 -2.61 2.97 17.89
C VAL A 310 -3.00 4.45 17.79
N GLY A 311 -3.13 4.99 16.58
CA GLY A 311 -3.47 6.40 16.33
C GLY A 311 -4.79 6.84 16.97
N ARG A 312 -5.81 5.99 16.92
CA ARG A 312 -7.14 6.30 17.44
C ARG A 312 -7.37 5.95 18.92
N THR A 313 -6.41 5.26 19.57
CA THR A 313 -6.59 4.79 20.96
C THR A 313 -5.63 5.41 21.96
N LEU A 314 -4.35 5.62 21.60
CA LEU A 314 -3.35 6.10 22.56
C LEU A 314 -3.45 7.60 22.86
N PHE A 315 -4.05 8.40 21.98
CA PHE A 315 -4.06 9.86 22.09
C PHE A 315 -5.46 10.45 22.25
N LEU A 316 -6.38 9.70 22.84
CA LEU A 316 -7.76 10.15 23.10
C LEU A 316 -7.77 11.51 23.81
N PRO A 317 -8.67 12.44 23.45
CA PRO A 317 -9.75 12.31 22.47
C PRO A 317 -9.32 12.58 21.01
N LYS A 318 -8.05 12.86 20.74
CA LYS A 318 -7.52 13.13 19.40
C LYS A 318 -7.39 11.82 18.62
N ASP A 319 -7.75 11.86 17.35
CA ASP A 319 -7.57 10.76 16.40
C ASP A 319 -6.39 11.12 15.48
N LEU A 320 -5.23 10.49 15.71
CA LEU A 320 -4.03 10.79 14.95
C LEU A 320 -3.96 9.95 13.67
N PRO A 321 -3.50 10.54 12.54
CA PRO A 321 -3.33 9.83 11.28
C PRO A 321 -2.43 8.58 11.40
N ALA A 322 -2.86 7.48 10.81
CA ALA A 322 -2.12 6.20 10.83
C ALA A 322 -0.72 6.33 10.19
N GLY A 323 -0.57 7.18 9.17
CA GLY A 323 0.70 7.39 8.49
C GLY A 323 1.82 7.91 9.39
N ILE A 324 1.49 8.65 10.46
CA ILE A 324 2.48 9.12 11.46
C ILE A 324 3.15 7.90 12.13
N PHE A 325 2.36 6.92 12.55
CA PHE A 325 2.87 5.73 13.27
C PHE A 325 3.63 4.80 12.34
N VAL A 326 3.16 4.64 11.10
CA VAL A 326 3.90 3.89 10.09
C VAL A 326 5.25 4.54 9.79
N SER A 327 5.30 5.87 9.66
CA SER A 327 6.54 6.61 9.42
C SER A 327 7.50 6.57 10.62
N LEU A 328 6.97 6.63 11.85
CA LEU A 328 7.74 6.52 13.08
C LEU A 328 8.45 5.16 13.20
N LEU A 329 7.80 4.09 12.77
CA LEU A 329 8.39 2.75 12.71
C LEU A 329 9.28 2.57 11.48
N GLY A 330 8.86 3.14 10.34
CA GLY A 330 9.50 2.97 9.05
C GLY A 330 10.85 3.64 8.95
N THR A 331 11.00 4.85 9.47
CA THR A 331 12.25 5.60 9.37
C THR A 331 13.41 4.92 10.10
N PRO A 332 13.31 4.50 11.37
CA PRO A 332 14.37 3.74 12.04
C PRO A 332 14.66 2.41 11.35
N PHE A 333 13.62 1.72 10.88
CA PHE A 333 13.78 0.48 10.14
C PHE A 333 14.57 0.68 8.83
N PHE A 334 14.26 1.73 8.08
CA PHE A 334 14.99 2.08 6.86
C PHE A 334 16.47 2.39 7.14
N LEU A 335 16.74 3.20 8.17
CA LEU A 335 18.11 3.49 8.60
C LEU A 335 18.87 2.22 9.01
N TYR A 336 18.24 1.34 9.76
CA TYR A 336 18.81 0.03 10.12
C TYR A 336 19.19 -0.78 8.87
N LEU A 337 18.32 -0.81 7.85
CA LEU A 337 18.60 -1.52 6.60
C LEU A 337 19.80 -0.92 5.87
N LEU A 338 19.90 0.39 5.77
CA LEU A 338 21.03 1.08 5.16
C LEU A 338 22.37 0.74 5.87
N PHE A 339 22.37 0.79 7.21
CA PHE A 339 23.57 0.43 7.99
C PHE A 339 23.97 -1.04 7.80
N ARG A 340 23.00 -1.94 7.73
CA ARG A 340 23.24 -3.38 7.54
C ARG A 340 23.80 -3.67 6.14
N GLN A 341 23.29 -3.01 5.09
CA GLN A 341 23.74 -3.18 3.73
C GLN A 341 25.11 -2.52 3.43
N ARG A 342 25.55 -1.56 4.25
CA ARG A 342 26.86 -0.90 4.12
C ARG A 342 28.05 -1.88 4.10
N ARG A 343 27.88 -3.10 4.62
CA ARG A 343 28.92 -4.15 4.66
C ARG A 343 28.96 -5.01 3.40
N SER A 344 28.05 -4.80 2.44
CA SER A 344 27.95 -5.57 1.17
C SER A 344 28.37 -4.74 -0.06
N PHE A 345 28.80 -3.51 0.14
CA PHE A 345 29.54 -2.67 -0.80
C PHE A 345 31.00 -2.58 -0.28
#